data_07433268f63a19423a58cbebf0715af7
#
_entry.id   07433268f63a19423a58cbebf0715af7
#
_cell.length_a   1.000
_cell.length_b   1.000
_cell.length_c   1.000
_cell.angle_alpha   90.00
_cell.angle_beta   90.00
_cell.angle_gamma   90.00
#
_symmetry.space_group_name_H-M   'P 1'
#
loop_
_entity.id
_entity.type
_entity.pdbx_description
1 polymer ?
#
loop_
_entity_poly.entity_id
_entity_poly.type
_entity_poly.pdbx_seq_one_letter_code
_entity_poly.pdbx_strand_id
1 'polypeptide(L)'
;MKQESLYVTTNDPPADSRPTAIYVHGLASGANAATGKILSKRFDNFNWITTDFGEDLAANVRQLNECIKEHKPQLIIGTSMGGLTLMYADAPDAVKIAINPALSISDCVRNTIGLGRHKYFCKRLDGATEFELTEEMCKGYEAYIAAHKPSLGKSSYAVFATHDELLGDEASVVAQKIVGGCGYKVLVDPDGAHRIKPSTIDLIDNEIVSKEFQSNTK
;
A
#
# COMPACT_ATOMS: atom_id res chain seq x y z
N MET A 1 -31.42 2.61 6.29
CA MET A 1 -30.56 3.02 5.18
C MET A 1 -29.47 1.94 5.08
N LYS A 2 -29.40 1.22 3.97
CA LYS A 2 -28.31 0.26 3.73
C LYS A 2 -27.05 1.09 3.48
N GLN A 3 -26.02 0.87 4.29
CA GLN A 3 -24.70 1.45 4.07
C GLN A 3 -24.18 0.84 2.75
N GLU A 4 -24.13 1.64 1.69
CA GLU A 4 -23.51 1.20 0.43
C GLU A 4 -22.06 0.87 0.72
N SER A 5 -21.63 -0.33 0.31
CA SER A 5 -20.27 -0.82 0.51
C SER A 5 -19.28 0.15 -0.13
N LEU A 6 -18.40 0.76 0.68
CA LEU A 6 -17.28 1.61 0.24
C LEU A 6 -16.14 0.80 -0.42
N TYR A 7 -16.36 -0.47 -0.69
CA TYR A 7 -15.35 -1.39 -1.22
C TYR A 7 -15.75 -1.87 -2.62
N VAL A 8 -14.76 -1.92 -3.50
CA VAL A 8 -14.88 -2.61 -4.80
C VAL A 8 -14.25 -3.99 -4.67
N THR A 9 -15.06 -5.02 -4.82
CA THR A 9 -14.56 -6.39 -5.04
C THR A 9 -14.37 -6.58 -6.54
N THR A 10 -13.19 -6.97 -6.98
CA THR A 10 -12.86 -7.11 -8.41
C THR A 10 -13.42 -8.38 -9.03
N ASN A 11 -13.96 -9.30 -8.23
CA ASN A 11 -14.59 -10.52 -8.68
C ASN A 11 -15.92 -10.68 -7.93
N ASP A 12 -17.03 -10.75 -8.67
CA ASP A 12 -18.33 -11.15 -8.12
C ASP A 12 -18.25 -12.62 -7.71
N PRO A 13 -18.52 -12.96 -6.44
CA PRO A 13 -18.37 -14.33 -5.99
C PRO A 13 -19.69 -15.07 -5.95
N PRO A 14 -19.68 -16.36 -6.17
CA PRO A 14 -20.26 -17.27 -5.18
C PRO A 14 -19.26 -17.42 -4.02
N ALA A 15 -19.69 -17.87 -2.85
CA ALA A 15 -18.87 -18.14 -1.67
C ALA A 15 -17.60 -18.92 -2.09
N ASP A 16 -16.58 -18.17 -2.48
CA ASP A 16 -15.38 -18.70 -3.11
C ASP A 16 -14.36 -18.92 -2.00
N SER A 17 -13.74 -20.09 -2.01
CA SER A 17 -12.68 -20.47 -1.08
C SER A 17 -11.35 -19.73 -1.29
N ARG A 18 -11.30 -18.78 -2.26
CA ARG A 18 -10.08 -18.01 -2.54
C ARG A 18 -9.72 -17.10 -1.37
N PRO A 19 -8.43 -17.00 -1.04
CA PRO A 19 -7.97 -16.08 -0.02
C PRO A 19 -8.27 -14.63 -0.40
N THR A 20 -8.49 -13.79 0.61
CA THR A 20 -8.76 -12.36 0.42
C THR A 20 -7.45 -11.57 0.37
N ALA A 21 -7.35 -10.65 -0.57
CA ALA A 21 -6.27 -9.67 -0.64
C ALA A 21 -6.80 -8.23 -0.59
N ILE A 22 -6.05 -7.33 0.05
CA ILE A 22 -6.34 -5.88 0.06
C ILE A 22 -5.24 -5.15 -0.68
N TYR A 23 -5.62 -4.21 -1.54
CA TYR A 23 -4.69 -3.24 -2.12
C TYR A 23 -4.90 -1.86 -1.51
N VAL A 24 -3.80 -1.26 -1.00
CA VAL A 24 -3.76 0.08 -0.41
C VAL A 24 -3.00 1.01 -1.36
N HIS A 25 -3.74 1.92 -1.97
CA HIS A 25 -3.17 2.83 -2.98
C HIS A 25 -2.33 3.96 -2.38
N GLY A 26 -1.49 4.58 -3.20
CA GLY A 26 -0.67 5.75 -2.84
C GLY A 26 -1.46 7.05 -2.81
N LEU A 27 -0.78 8.15 -2.44
CA LEU A 27 -1.31 9.51 -2.45
C LEU A 27 -1.88 9.88 -3.83
N ALA A 28 -2.89 10.73 -3.86
CA ALA A 28 -3.57 11.20 -5.08
C ALA A 28 -4.25 10.10 -5.92
N SER A 29 -4.52 8.94 -5.36
CA SER A 29 -5.12 7.80 -6.05
C SER A 29 -6.45 7.39 -5.41
N GLY A 30 -6.96 6.19 -5.72
CA GLY A 30 -8.22 5.67 -5.19
C GLY A 30 -8.40 4.19 -5.49
N ALA A 31 -9.56 3.66 -5.14
CA ALA A 31 -9.94 2.25 -5.33
C ALA A 31 -9.80 1.78 -6.79
N ASN A 32 -9.99 2.69 -7.75
CA ASN A 32 -9.90 2.40 -9.19
C ASN A 32 -8.48 2.53 -9.77
N ALA A 33 -7.45 2.59 -8.93
CA ALA A 33 -6.06 2.72 -9.34
C ALA A 33 -5.63 1.63 -10.34
N ALA A 34 -4.85 2.03 -11.35
CA ALA A 34 -4.33 1.10 -12.36
C ALA A 34 -3.49 -0.02 -11.72
N THR A 35 -2.70 0.30 -10.70
CA THR A 35 -1.88 -0.68 -9.96
C THR A 35 -2.73 -1.77 -9.33
N GLY A 36 -3.85 -1.43 -8.68
CA GLY A 36 -4.77 -2.41 -8.10
C GLY A 36 -5.32 -3.38 -9.16
N LYS A 37 -5.67 -2.86 -10.34
CA LYS A 37 -6.14 -3.67 -11.48
C LYS A 37 -5.06 -4.60 -12.04
N ILE A 38 -3.81 -4.15 -12.07
CA ILE A 38 -2.68 -4.97 -12.53
C ILE A 38 -2.42 -6.11 -11.53
N LEU A 39 -2.38 -5.79 -10.25
CA LEU A 39 -2.16 -6.77 -9.17
C LEU A 39 -3.29 -7.80 -9.13
N SER A 40 -4.56 -7.37 -9.22
CA SER A 40 -5.70 -8.28 -9.21
C SER A 40 -5.78 -9.19 -10.43
N LYS A 41 -5.25 -8.74 -11.57
CA LYS A 41 -5.12 -9.58 -12.76
C LYS A 41 -3.95 -10.57 -12.67
N ARG A 42 -2.83 -10.16 -12.07
CA ARG A 42 -1.65 -11.02 -11.92
C ARG A 42 -1.88 -12.11 -10.87
N PHE A 43 -2.52 -11.76 -9.78
CA PHE A 43 -2.81 -12.65 -8.65
C PHE A 43 -4.32 -12.91 -8.59
N ASP A 44 -4.87 -13.52 -9.63
CA ASP A 44 -6.30 -13.77 -9.82
C ASP A 44 -6.86 -14.89 -8.94
N ASN A 45 -5.97 -15.60 -8.25
CA ASN A 45 -6.30 -16.58 -7.22
C ASN A 45 -6.71 -15.95 -5.87
N PHE A 46 -6.76 -14.61 -5.76
CA PHE A 46 -7.26 -13.88 -4.60
C PHE A 46 -8.57 -13.16 -4.90
N ASN A 47 -9.40 -13.01 -3.87
CA ASN A 47 -10.51 -12.06 -3.86
C ASN A 47 -9.99 -10.69 -3.44
N TRP A 48 -9.92 -9.74 -4.38
CA TRP A 48 -9.33 -8.44 -4.15
C TRP A 48 -10.33 -7.43 -3.63
N ILE A 49 -9.92 -6.68 -2.61
CA ILE A 49 -10.63 -5.56 -2.02
C ILE A 49 -9.81 -4.30 -2.22
N THR A 50 -10.44 -3.26 -2.71
CA THR A 50 -9.89 -1.92 -2.82
C THR A 50 -10.89 -0.90 -2.28
N THR A 51 -10.39 0.15 -1.64
CA THR A 51 -11.19 1.27 -1.14
C THR A 51 -10.45 2.57 -1.36
N ASP A 52 -11.15 3.70 -1.25
CA ASP A 52 -10.50 5.00 -1.26
C ASP A 52 -9.88 5.31 0.10
N PHE A 53 -8.61 5.64 0.12
CA PHE A 53 -7.91 6.23 1.26
C PHE A 53 -7.72 7.73 1.03
N GLY A 54 -7.69 8.51 2.09
CA GLY A 54 -7.45 9.95 2.03
C GLY A 54 -5.98 10.34 2.16
N GLU A 55 -5.75 11.57 2.56
CA GLU A 55 -4.41 12.14 2.71
C GLU A 55 -3.90 12.06 4.15
N ASP A 56 -4.75 11.81 5.14
CA ASP A 56 -4.35 11.70 6.55
C ASP A 56 -3.89 10.28 6.90
N LEU A 57 -2.62 10.13 7.28
CA LEU A 57 -2.02 8.83 7.58
C LEU A 57 -2.71 8.12 8.76
N ALA A 58 -3.03 8.84 9.83
CA ALA A 58 -3.67 8.25 10.99
C ALA A 58 -5.09 7.75 10.68
N ALA A 59 -5.84 8.51 9.87
CA ALA A 59 -7.16 8.11 9.40
C ALA A 59 -7.06 6.88 8.49
N ASN A 60 -6.09 6.86 7.58
CA ASN A 60 -5.86 5.73 6.67
C ASN A 60 -5.51 4.44 7.42
N VAL A 61 -4.67 4.52 8.45
CA VAL A 61 -4.33 3.35 9.28
C VAL A 61 -5.56 2.83 10.02
N ARG A 62 -6.40 3.72 10.58
CA ARG A 62 -7.66 3.31 11.23
C ARG A 62 -8.60 2.62 10.24
N GLN A 63 -8.82 3.24 9.07
CA GLN A 63 -9.66 2.69 8.01
C GLN A 63 -9.15 1.32 7.53
N LEU A 64 -7.84 1.18 7.34
CA LEU A 64 -7.25 -0.10 6.94
C LEU A 64 -7.44 -1.17 8.03
N ASN A 65 -7.28 -0.82 9.30
CA ASN A 65 -7.52 -1.75 10.42
C ASN A 65 -8.99 -2.23 10.48
N GLU A 66 -9.95 -1.34 10.20
CA GLU A 66 -11.36 -1.71 10.10
C GLU A 66 -11.59 -2.67 8.93
N CYS A 67 -11.01 -2.38 7.77
CA CYS A 67 -11.07 -3.24 6.58
C CYS A 67 -10.44 -4.62 6.85
N ILE A 68 -9.28 -4.67 7.54
CA ILE A 68 -8.62 -5.92 7.94
C ILE A 68 -9.51 -6.74 8.87
N LYS A 69 -10.11 -6.12 9.86
CA LYS A 69 -11.02 -6.77 10.81
C LYS A 69 -12.25 -7.36 10.13
N GLU A 70 -12.83 -6.64 9.18
CA GLU A 70 -14.02 -7.06 8.43
C GLU A 70 -13.71 -8.21 7.49
N HIS A 71 -12.64 -8.10 6.70
CA HIS A 71 -12.38 -8.99 5.57
C HIS A 71 -11.33 -10.07 5.83
N LYS A 72 -10.58 -9.99 6.93
CA LYS A 72 -9.56 -10.96 7.36
C LYS A 72 -8.63 -11.39 6.21
N PRO A 73 -7.94 -10.44 5.56
CA PRO A 73 -7.13 -10.72 4.39
C PRO A 73 -5.93 -11.62 4.75
N GLN A 74 -5.54 -12.46 3.81
CA GLN A 74 -4.30 -13.23 3.88
C GLN A 74 -3.12 -12.49 3.24
N LEU A 75 -3.40 -11.54 2.34
CA LEU A 75 -2.41 -10.72 1.65
C LEU A 75 -2.83 -9.25 1.67
N ILE A 76 -1.88 -8.36 1.97
CA ILE A 76 -2.09 -6.92 1.86
C ILE A 76 -0.91 -6.32 1.11
N ILE A 77 -1.18 -5.61 0.00
CA ILE A 77 -0.17 -4.91 -0.78
C ILE A 77 -0.45 -3.41 -0.74
N GLY A 78 0.53 -2.63 -0.31
CA GLY A 78 0.45 -1.17 -0.28
C GLY A 78 1.56 -0.53 -1.11
N THR A 79 1.26 0.56 -1.83
CA THR A 79 2.24 1.30 -2.63
C THR A 79 2.42 2.72 -2.14
N SER A 80 3.66 3.22 -2.07
CA SER A 80 3.97 4.60 -1.67
C SER A 80 3.35 4.95 -0.31
N MET A 81 2.48 5.96 -0.20
CA MET A 81 1.72 6.27 1.03
C MET A 81 0.87 5.09 1.50
N GLY A 82 0.32 4.28 0.58
CA GLY A 82 -0.37 3.03 0.94
C GLY A 82 0.57 1.99 1.55
N GLY A 83 1.81 1.91 1.09
CA GLY A 83 2.87 1.11 1.69
C GLY A 83 3.22 1.58 3.11
N LEU A 84 3.34 2.90 3.29
CA LEU A 84 3.53 3.51 4.61
C LEU A 84 2.34 3.21 5.54
N THR A 85 1.11 3.40 5.07
CA THR A 85 -0.12 3.08 5.83
C THR A 85 -0.12 1.62 6.28
N LEU A 86 0.19 0.69 5.36
CA LEU A 86 0.27 -0.74 5.63
C LEU A 86 1.30 -1.08 6.72
N MET A 87 2.42 -0.39 6.76
CA MET A 87 3.44 -0.64 7.78
C MET A 87 2.92 -0.44 9.22
N TYR A 88 1.97 0.46 9.42
CA TYR A 88 1.39 0.76 10.74
C TYR A 88 0.06 0.04 11.01
N ALA A 89 -0.52 -0.65 10.01
CA ALA A 89 -1.76 -1.39 10.19
C ALA A 89 -1.53 -2.71 10.95
N ASP A 90 -2.47 -3.07 11.81
CA ASP A 90 -2.44 -4.30 12.60
C ASP A 90 -3.02 -5.47 11.79
N ALA A 91 -2.15 -6.33 11.29
CA ALA A 91 -2.52 -7.48 10.44
C ALA A 91 -1.62 -8.69 10.74
N PRO A 92 -1.65 -9.25 11.95
CA PRO A 92 -0.71 -10.31 12.38
C PRO A 92 -0.82 -11.59 11.54
N ASP A 93 -1.99 -11.87 10.97
CA ASP A 93 -2.27 -13.09 10.20
C ASP A 93 -2.03 -12.94 8.69
N ALA A 94 -1.79 -11.70 8.22
CA ALA A 94 -1.60 -11.42 6.79
C ALA A 94 -0.12 -11.37 6.38
N VAL A 95 0.15 -11.73 5.12
CA VAL A 95 1.39 -11.36 4.44
C VAL A 95 1.30 -9.89 4.04
N LYS A 96 2.23 -9.07 4.49
CA LYS A 96 2.30 -7.63 4.23
C LYS A 96 3.38 -7.33 3.20
N ILE A 97 3.05 -6.62 2.13
CA ILE A 97 4.00 -6.19 1.09
C ILE A 97 3.89 -4.67 0.90
N ALA A 98 4.87 -3.93 1.40
CA ALA A 98 4.99 -2.49 1.20
C ALA A 98 5.92 -2.21 0.01
N ILE A 99 5.41 -1.57 -1.03
CA ILE A 99 6.18 -1.22 -2.23
C ILE A 99 6.49 0.27 -2.20
N ASN A 100 7.77 0.61 -2.25
CA ASN A 100 8.27 1.98 -2.16
C ASN A 100 7.58 2.76 -1.04
N PRO A 101 7.57 2.25 0.23
CA PRO A 101 6.85 2.92 1.31
C PRO A 101 7.41 4.32 1.53
N ALA A 102 6.52 5.32 1.52
CA ALA A 102 6.90 6.73 1.53
C ALA A 102 7.22 7.23 2.95
N LEU A 103 8.32 6.75 3.57
CA LEU A 103 8.72 7.15 4.91
C LEU A 103 9.07 8.64 5.01
N SER A 104 9.55 9.24 3.91
CA SER A 104 9.86 10.66 3.78
C SER A 104 8.70 11.45 3.14
N ILE A 105 7.45 11.03 3.37
CA ILE A 105 6.26 11.65 2.73
C ILE A 105 6.19 13.17 2.95
N SER A 106 6.55 13.66 4.13
CA SER A 106 6.54 15.09 4.45
C SER A 106 7.51 15.86 3.56
N ASP A 107 8.73 15.35 3.40
CA ASP A 107 9.74 15.97 2.54
C ASP A 107 9.35 15.88 1.07
N CYS A 108 8.78 14.75 0.65
CA CYS A 108 8.27 14.58 -0.70
C CYS A 108 7.13 15.57 -1.01
N VAL A 109 6.21 15.78 -0.08
CA VAL A 109 5.14 16.77 -0.23
C VAL A 109 5.71 18.19 -0.30
N ARG A 110 6.62 18.57 0.60
CA ARG A 110 7.18 19.94 0.63
C ARG A 110 8.06 20.26 -0.58
N ASN A 111 8.88 19.30 -1.02
CA ASN A 111 9.96 19.57 -1.96
C ASN A 111 9.69 19.09 -3.39
N THR A 112 8.80 18.11 -3.58
CA THR A 112 8.59 17.47 -4.88
C THR A 112 7.17 17.64 -5.38
N ILE A 113 6.15 17.31 -4.57
CA ILE A 113 4.74 17.38 -4.99
C ILE A 113 4.22 18.81 -4.91
N GLY A 114 4.54 19.52 -3.82
CA GLY A 114 4.08 20.87 -3.49
C GLY A 114 2.86 20.87 -2.57
N LEU A 115 2.77 21.91 -1.72
CA LEU A 115 1.58 22.20 -0.92
C LEU A 115 0.48 22.81 -1.79
N GLY A 116 -0.78 22.72 -1.34
CA GLY A 116 -1.94 23.27 -2.00
C GLY A 116 -2.86 22.24 -2.62
N ARG A 117 -3.63 22.68 -3.62
CA ARG A 117 -4.68 21.89 -4.24
C ARG A 117 -4.16 21.03 -5.38
N HIS A 118 -4.56 19.76 -5.39
CA HIS A 118 -4.15 18.73 -6.35
C HIS A 118 -5.37 17.95 -6.87
N LYS A 119 -5.22 17.31 -8.03
CA LYS A 119 -6.23 16.42 -8.61
C LYS A 119 -5.88 14.96 -8.34
N TYR A 120 -6.91 14.15 -8.12
CA TYR A 120 -6.74 12.70 -8.10
C TYR A 120 -6.43 12.14 -9.49
N PHE A 121 -5.58 11.13 -9.55
CA PHE A 121 -5.17 10.48 -10.80
C PHE A 121 -6.21 9.52 -11.36
N CYS A 122 -7.20 9.12 -10.58
CA CYS A 122 -8.26 8.23 -11.00
C CYS A 122 -9.60 8.63 -10.38
N LYS A 123 -10.69 8.11 -10.97
CA LYS A 123 -12.03 8.29 -10.40
C LYS A 123 -12.11 7.55 -9.07
N ARG A 124 -12.55 8.25 -8.04
CA ARG A 124 -12.76 7.73 -6.69
C ARG A 124 -14.22 7.26 -6.50
N LEU A 125 -14.42 6.38 -5.52
CA LEU A 125 -15.75 5.90 -5.13
C LEU A 125 -16.56 6.99 -4.42
N ASP A 126 -15.88 7.84 -3.63
CA ASP A 126 -16.49 8.98 -2.92
C ASP A 126 -16.83 10.16 -3.84
N GLY A 127 -16.43 10.10 -5.12
CA GLY A 127 -16.68 11.13 -6.11
C GLY A 127 -15.76 12.34 -6.02
N ALA A 128 -14.82 12.38 -5.07
CA ALA A 128 -13.85 13.46 -4.96
C ALA A 128 -12.95 13.53 -6.20
N THR A 129 -12.72 14.74 -6.68
CA THR A 129 -11.86 15.00 -7.86
C THR A 129 -10.57 15.71 -7.50
N GLU A 130 -10.54 16.38 -6.35
CA GLU A 130 -9.43 17.20 -5.87
C GLU A 130 -9.24 16.98 -4.37
N PHE A 131 -8.03 17.24 -3.89
CA PHE A 131 -7.65 17.25 -2.48
C PHE A 131 -6.66 18.37 -2.22
N GLU A 132 -6.37 18.65 -0.96
CA GLU A 132 -5.42 19.68 -0.55
C GLU A 132 -4.32 19.08 0.31
N LEU A 133 -3.07 19.47 0.06
CA LEU A 133 -1.92 19.14 0.89
C LEU A 133 -1.50 20.38 1.68
N THR A 134 -1.43 20.23 3.00
CA THR A 134 -1.11 21.32 3.91
C THR A 134 0.13 21.03 4.75
N GLU A 135 0.71 22.08 5.32
CA GLU A 135 1.84 21.92 6.26
C GLU A 135 1.42 21.19 7.55
N GLU A 136 0.17 21.32 7.96
CA GLU A 136 -0.40 20.56 9.10
C GLU A 136 -0.40 19.08 8.82
N MET A 137 -0.73 18.65 7.60
CA MET A 137 -0.64 17.24 7.19
C MET A 137 0.78 16.73 7.24
N CYS A 138 1.75 17.50 6.74
CA CYS A 138 3.17 17.12 6.81
C CYS A 138 3.62 16.92 8.27
N LYS A 139 3.27 17.84 9.16
CA LYS A 139 3.52 17.70 10.61
C LYS A 139 2.79 16.49 11.21
N GLY A 140 1.58 16.21 10.74
CA GLY A 140 0.80 15.03 11.14
C GLY A 140 1.50 13.73 10.76
N TYR A 141 2.07 13.62 9.56
CA TYR A 141 2.86 12.47 9.13
C TYR A 141 4.08 12.27 10.00
N GLU A 142 4.86 13.33 10.23
CA GLU A 142 6.06 13.31 11.09
C GLU A 142 5.73 12.87 12.52
N ALA A 143 4.69 13.48 13.10
CA ALA A 143 4.25 13.16 14.45
C ALA A 143 3.78 11.71 14.56
N TYR A 144 3.02 11.22 13.55
CA TYR A 144 2.53 9.84 13.55
C TYR A 144 3.68 8.84 13.45
N ILE A 145 4.60 9.05 12.51
CA ILE A 145 5.78 8.20 12.30
C ILE A 145 6.67 8.18 13.55
N ALA A 146 6.88 9.33 14.20
CA ALA A 146 7.69 9.44 15.42
C ALA A 146 7.05 8.73 16.63
N ALA A 147 5.71 8.75 16.73
CA ALA A 147 4.97 8.20 17.88
C ALA A 147 4.70 6.70 17.77
N HIS A 148 4.77 6.11 16.57
CA HIS A 148 4.37 4.73 16.33
C HIS A 148 5.51 3.90 15.74
N LYS A 149 5.50 2.61 16.03
CA LYS A 149 6.41 1.65 15.41
C LYS A 149 5.66 0.85 14.34
N PRO A 150 6.31 0.53 13.21
CA PRO A 150 5.76 -0.39 12.23
C PRO A 150 5.37 -1.72 12.87
N SER A 151 4.21 -2.26 12.50
CA SER A 151 3.73 -3.56 12.93
C SER A 151 4.11 -4.64 11.91
N LEU A 152 4.33 -5.86 12.39
CA LEU A 152 4.59 -7.00 11.54
C LEU A 152 3.31 -7.82 11.31
N GLY A 153 3.22 -8.43 10.12
CA GLY A 153 2.25 -9.46 9.80
C GLY A 153 2.82 -10.86 10.01
N LYS A 154 2.11 -11.88 9.52
CA LYS A 154 2.60 -13.27 9.43
C LYS A 154 3.97 -13.32 8.75
N SER A 155 4.10 -12.58 7.66
CA SER A 155 5.35 -12.26 6.98
C SER A 155 5.28 -10.81 6.51
N SER A 156 6.38 -10.08 6.57
CA SER A 156 6.42 -8.66 6.18
C SER A 156 7.58 -8.41 5.24
N TYR A 157 7.25 -7.84 4.08
CA TYR A 157 8.18 -7.54 3.00
C TYR A 157 8.10 -6.07 2.63
N ALA A 158 9.24 -5.50 2.28
CA ALA A 158 9.32 -4.19 1.66
C ALA A 158 10.10 -4.29 0.35
N VAL A 159 9.51 -3.83 -0.73
CA VAL A 159 10.10 -3.83 -2.07
C VAL A 159 10.45 -2.40 -2.43
N PHE A 160 11.72 -2.14 -2.73
CA PHE A 160 12.21 -0.83 -3.14
C PHE A 160 12.69 -0.86 -4.58
N ALA A 161 12.29 0.13 -5.34
CA ALA A 161 12.78 0.37 -6.69
C ALA A 161 14.12 1.10 -6.64
N THR A 162 15.09 0.69 -7.49
CA THR A 162 16.39 1.38 -7.59
C THR A 162 16.26 2.78 -8.21
N HIS A 163 15.28 2.96 -9.11
CA HIS A 163 15.06 4.22 -9.84
C HIS A 163 13.77 4.90 -9.40
N ASP A 164 13.61 5.12 -8.08
CA ASP A 164 12.45 5.83 -7.54
C ASP A 164 12.63 7.34 -7.73
N GLU A 165 12.06 7.87 -8.80
CA GLU A 165 12.15 9.27 -9.20
C GLU A 165 11.40 10.23 -8.26
N LEU A 166 10.53 9.71 -7.41
CA LEU A 166 9.71 10.52 -6.50
C LEU A 166 10.33 10.59 -5.09
N LEU A 167 10.80 9.46 -4.56
CA LEU A 167 11.39 9.42 -3.23
C LEU A 167 12.88 9.71 -3.24
N GLY A 168 13.56 9.47 -4.38
CA GLY A 168 14.99 9.67 -4.57
C GLY A 168 15.86 8.54 -3.99
N ASP A 169 17.07 8.37 -4.56
CA ASP A 169 17.94 7.24 -4.25
C ASP A 169 18.42 7.24 -2.79
N GLU A 170 18.84 8.39 -2.26
CA GLU A 170 19.32 8.49 -0.87
C GLU A 170 18.23 8.19 0.14
N ALA A 171 17.04 8.75 -0.05
CA ALA A 171 15.88 8.49 0.82
C ALA A 171 15.48 7.02 0.75
N SER A 172 15.55 6.40 -0.42
CA SER A 172 15.28 4.97 -0.60
C SER A 172 16.26 4.10 0.20
N VAL A 173 17.57 4.38 0.15
CA VAL A 173 18.60 3.64 0.91
C VAL A 173 18.39 3.79 2.42
N VAL A 174 18.04 4.99 2.89
CA VAL A 174 17.72 5.22 4.31
C VAL A 174 16.47 4.46 4.71
N ALA A 175 15.41 4.52 3.89
CA ALA A 175 14.16 3.80 4.12
C ALA A 175 14.39 2.28 4.21
N GLN A 176 15.21 1.69 3.34
CA GLN A 176 15.55 0.26 3.38
C GLN A 176 16.16 -0.14 4.73
N LYS A 177 17.09 0.65 5.27
CA LYS A 177 17.72 0.40 6.58
C LYS A 177 16.71 0.50 7.73
N ILE A 178 15.85 1.52 7.71
CA ILE A 178 14.82 1.72 8.73
C ILE A 178 13.85 0.54 8.73
N VAL A 179 13.33 0.19 7.56
CA VAL A 179 12.33 -0.86 7.37
C VAL A 179 12.88 -2.24 7.71
N GLY A 180 14.12 -2.53 7.29
CA GLY A 180 14.83 -3.76 7.67
C GLY A 180 15.06 -3.85 9.17
N GLY A 181 15.41 -2.74 9.83
CA GLY A 181 15.55 -2.64 11.28
C GLY A 181 14.24 -2.85 12.05
N CYS A 182 13.09 -2.66 11.40
CA CYS A 182 11.78 -2.96 11.96
C CYS A 182 11.33 -4.43 11.76
N GLY A 183 12.16 -5.27 11.10
CA GLY A 183 11.87 -6.69 10.91
C GLY A 183 11.22 -7.05 9.56
N TYR A 184 11.10 -6.09 8.63
CA TYR A 184 10.67 -6.38 7.27
C TYR A 184 11.81 -7.02 6.47
N LYS A 185 11.50 -8.00 5.64
CA LYS A 185 12.41 -8.53 4.63
C LYS A 185 12.47 -7.55 3.47
N VAL A 186 13.64 -6.97 3.23
CA VAL A 186 13.85 -5.97 2.18
C VAL A 186 14.25 -6.66 0.87
N LEU A 187 13.55 -6.33 -0.20
CA LEU A 187 13.84 -6.71 -1.58
C LEU A 187 14.09 -5.43 -2.40
N VAL A 188 14.98 -5.51 -3.36
CA VAL A 188 15.28 -4.38 -4.26
C VAL A 188 15.00 -4.81 -5.69
N ASP A 189 14.19 -4.03 -6.40
CA ASP A 189 13.96 -4.17 -7.83
C ASP A 189 14.96 -3.27 -8.58
N PRO A 190 15.98 -3.83 -9.25
CA PRO A 190 17.01 -3.06 -9.91
C PRO A 190 16.49 -2.26 -11.13
N ASP A 191 15.38 -2.72 -11.72
CA ASP A 191 14.76 -2.09 -12.89
C ASP A 191 13.48 -1.31 -12.51
N GLY A 192 13.15 -1.27 -11.22
CA GLY A 192 11.96 -0.64 -10.68
C GLY A 192 11.99 0.89 -10.75
N ALA A 193 10.81 1.50 -10.65
CA ALA A 193 10.58 2.93 -10.51
C ALA A 193 9.53 3.20 -9.42
N HIS A 194 9.21 4.47 -9.12
CA HIS A 194 8.17 4.78 -8.13
C HIS A 194 6.84 4.14 -8.51
N ARG A 195 6.44 4.23 -9.77
CA ARG A 195 5.29 3.49 -10.29
C ARG A 195 5.68 2.04 -10.54
N ILE A 196 4.85 1.12 -10.07
CA ILE A 196 5.08 -0.32 -10.20
C ILE A 196 5.31 -0.70 -11.67
N LYS A 197 6.37 -1.44 -11.92
CA LYS A 197 6.74 -1.99 -13.24
C LYS A 197 6.49 -3.50 -13.29
N PRO A 198 6.49 -4.12 -14.49
CA PRO A 198 6.43 -5.57 -14.62
C PRO A 198 7.53 -6.28 -13.81
N SER A 199 8.77 -5.77 -13.78
CA SER A 199 9.87 -6.31 -12.96
C SER A 199 9.53 -6.40 -11.48
N THR A 200 8.90 -5.35 -10.93
CA THR A 200 8.46 -5.32 -9.54
C THR A 200 7.40 -6.39 -9.26
N ILE A 201 6.47 -6.59 -10.20
CA ILE A 201 5.42 -7.60 -10.06
C ILE A 201 5.99 -9.01 -10.13
N ASP A 202 6.92 -9.25 -11.07
CA ASP A 202 7.60 -10.54 -11.20
C ASP A 202 8.46 -10.85 -9.97
N LEU A 203 9.14 -9.85 -9.41
CA LEU A 203 9.88 -9.98 -8.15
C LEU A 203 8.94 -10.37 -6.99
N ILE A 204 7.79 -9.68 -6.84
CA ILE A 204 6.80 -9.99 -5.81
C ILE A 204 6.24 -11.40 -5.98
N ASP A 205 5.92 -11.79 -7.21
CA ASP A 205 5.40 -13.13 -7.49
C ASP A 205 6.42 -14.21 -7.13
N ASN A 206 7.63 -14.11 -7.67
CA ASN A 206 8.66 -15.15 -7.51
C ASN A 206 9.20 -15.24 -6.09
N GLU A 207 9.42 -14.09 -5.42
CA GLU A 207 10.09 -14.06 -4.12
C GLU A 207 9.13 -14.09 -2.93
N ILE A 208 7.85 -13.73 -3.12
CA ILE A 208 6.90 -13.62 -2.03
C ILE A 208 5.65 -14.47 -2.26
N VAL A 209 4.81 -14.12 -3.23
CA VAL A 209 3.47 -14.71 -3.36
C VAL A 209 3.54 -16.20 -3.62
N SER A 210 4.38 -16.62 -4.56
CA SER A 210 4.58 -18.06 -4.86
C SER A 210 5.12 -18.84 -3.64
N LYS A 211 5.98 -18.23 -2.82
CA LYS A 211 6.54 -18.91 -1.63
C LYS A 211 5.57 -18.96 -0.46
N GLU A 212 4.78 -17.92 -0.26
CA GLU A 212 3.85 -17.82 0.89
C GLU A 212 2.52 -18.57 0.66
N PHE A 213 2.09 -18.72 -0.60
CA PHE A 213 0.75 -19.23 -0.93
C PHE A 213 0.71 -20.50 -1.78
N GLN A 214 1.82 -20.90 -2.44
CA GLN A 214 1.86 -22.15 -3.22
C GLN A 214 2.31 -23.37 -2.42
N SER A 215 2.72 -23.24 -1.16
CA SER A 215 3.25 -24.33 -0.33
C SER A 215 2.18 -25.31 0.20
N ASN A 216 0.90 -25.17 -0.15
CA ASN A 216 -0.20 -25.99 0.39
C ASN A 216 -0.80 -27.01 -0.59
N THR A 217 -0.08 -27.35 -1.67
CA THR A 217 -0.51 -28.42 -2.58
C THR A 217 0.43 -29.63 -2.43
N LYS A 218 0.32 -30.30 -1.29
CA LYS A 218 0.82 -31.67 -1.10
C LYS A 218 -0.23 -32.50 -0.43
#